data_5fc44d5d4f852e4eefd46d02fbe06a1e
#
_entry.id   5fc44d5d4f852e4eefd46d02fbe06a1e
#
_cell.length_a   1.000
_cell.length_b   1.000
_cell.length_c   1.000
_cell.angle_alpha   90.00
_cell.angle_beta   90.00
_cell.angle_gamma   90.00
#
_symmetry.space_group_name_H-M   'P 1'
#
loop_
_entity.id
_entity.type
_entity.pdbx_description
1 polymer ?
#
loop_
_entity_poly.entity_id
_entity_poly.type
_entity_poly.pdbx_seq_one_letter_code
_entity_poly.pdbx_strand_id
1 'polypeptide(L)'
;MSATTTASTTTDREATTSNLVAISPFFIVKDLKASIAYYVERMGFELEFQGPPDDVYYAGVKREAACIMLKTITPDVLPQPNHTRHEWARWDAYIYTLDPDPLFSEFKQRGVSFVKELSFIDNGLWGFEVRDADGYVIAFFRLRDGSP
;
A
#
# COMPACT_ATOMS: atom_id res chain seq x y z
N MET A 1 -7.95 32.75 31.81
CA MET A 1 -8.73 32.90 30.59
C MET A 1 -7.93 32.65 29.38
N SER A 2 -6.82 33.27 29.25
CA SER A 2 -6.00 33.18 28.06
C SER A 2 -5.35 31.83 27.85
N ALA A 3 -5.22 31.06 28.90
CA ALA A 3 -4.51 29.77 28.81
C ALA A 3 -5.15 28.85 27.79
N THR A 4 -6.46 28.83 27.72
CA THR A 4 -7.17 27.97 26.79
C THR A 4 -6.85 28.33 25.35
N THR A 5 -6.83 29.60 25.06
CA THR A 5 -6.53 30.08 23.72
C THR A 5 -5.13 29.74 23.31
N THR A 6 -4.19 29.82 24.23
CA THR A 6 -2.80 29.52 23.95
C THR A 6 -2.62 28.07 23.53
N ALA A 7 -3.26 27.14 24.21
CA ALA A 7 -3.15 25.71 23.87
C ALA A 7 -3.70 25.46 22.48
N SER A 8 -4.83 26.06 22.16
CA SER A 8 -5.42 25.90 20.84
C SER A 8 -4.48 26.40 19.74
N THR A 9 -3.86 27.53 19.98
CA THR A 9 -2.93 28.12 19.04
C THR A 9 -1.75 27.20 18.76
N THR A 10 -1.24 26.54 19.79
CA THR A 10 -0.10 25.65 19.64
C THR A 10 -0.47 24.47 18.74
N THR A 11 -1.64 23.89 18.94
CA THR A 11 -2.10 22.77 18.12
C THR A 11 -2.25 23.20 16.67
N ASP A 12 -2.81 24.34 16.43
CA ASP A 12 -2.99 24.86 15.08
C ASP A 12 -1.65 25.07 14.39
N ARG A 13 -0.67 25.56 15.14
CA ARG A 13 0.64 25.79 14.58
C ARG A 13 1.30 24.49 14.13
N GLU A 14 1.17 23.42 14.92
CA GLU A 14 1.72 22.13 14.54
C GLU A 14 1.06 21.61 13.28
N ALA A 15 -0.26 21.66 13.20
CA ALA A 15 -0.98 21.23 12.02
C ALA A 15 -0.58 22.05 10.79
N THR A 16 -0.38 23.36 10.97
CA THR A 16 -0.01 24.25 9.89
C THR A 16 1.39 23.98 9.37
N THR A 17 2.32 23.61 10.26
CA THR A 17 3.69 23.33 9.83
C THR A 17 3.82 21.98 9.14
N SER A 18 2.87 21.06 9.38
CA SER A 18 2.89 19.76 8.74
C SER A 18 2.37 19.89 7.31
N ASN A 19 3.22 19.65 6.35
CA ASN A 19 2.90 19.90 4.95
C ASN A 19 2.75 18.62 4.12
N LEU A 20 3.67 17.66 4.27
CA LEU A 20 3.63 16.42 3.50
C LEU A 20 2.81 15.40 4.27
N VAL A 21 1.64 15.05 3.75
CA VAL A 21 0.63 14.27 4.48
C VAL A 21 0.78 12.78 4.27
N ALA A 22 1.06 12.37 3.05
CA ALA A 22 1.13 10.95 2.71
C ALA A 22 1.87 10.78 1.39
N ILE A 23 2.16 9.53 1.06
CA ILE A 23 2.77 9.18 -0.21
C ILE A 23 2.08 7.93 -0.73
N SER A 24 1.91 7.83 -2.04
CA SER A 24 1.30 6.66 -2.67
C SER A 24 2.16 6.21 -3.84
N PRO A 25 2.44 4.92 -3.95
CA PRO A 25 2.98 4.39 -5.18
C PRO A 25 1.91 4.49 -6.27
N PHE A 26 2.36 4.54 -7.51
CA PHE A 26 1.49 4.68 -8.67
C PHE A 26 1.77 3.47 -9.58
N PHE A 27 0.80 2.57 -9.71
CA PHE A 27 0.96 1.35 -10.49
C PHE A 27 0.17 1.42 -11.79
N ILE A 28 0.83 1.15 -12.88
CA ILE A 28 0.14 0.92 -14.16
C ILE A 28 -0.38 -0.50 -14.13
N VAL A 29 -1.70 -0.67 -14.31
CA VAL A 29 -2.34 -1.97 -14.24
C VAL A 29 -2.97 -2.31 -15.58
N LYS A 30 -3.15 -3.60 -15.83
CA LYS A 30 -3.70 -4.07 -17.11
C LYS A 30 -5.21 -3.91 -17.15
N ASP A 31 -5.88 -4.26 -16.06
CA ASP A 31 -7.33 -4.25 -15.94
C ASP A 31 -7.69 -3.59 -14.62
N LEU A 32 -8.14 -2.34 -14.69
CA LEU A 32 -8.39 -1.56 -13.49
C LEU A 32 -9.42 -2.20 -12.57
N LYS A 33 -10.52 -2.69 -13.16
CA LYS A 33 -11.60 -3.28 -12.38
C LYS A 33 -11.11 -4.53 -11.62
N ALA A 34 -10.36 -5.37 -12.30
CA ALA A 34 -9.81 -6.57 -11.68
C ALA A 34 -8.79 -6.21 -10.60
N SER A 35 -8.00 -5.18 -10.84
CA SER A 35 -7.01 -4.72 -9.87
C SER A 35 -7.68 -4.19 -8.60
N ILE A 36 -8.70 -3.34 -8.76
CA ILE A 36 -9.48 -2.82 -7.64
C ILE A 36 -10.08 -3.98 -6.84
N ALA A 37 -10.69 -4.93 -7.54
CA ALA A 37 -11.32 -6.08 -6.89
C ALA A 37 -10.31 -6.88 -6.07
N TYR A 38 -9.11 -7.05 -6.56
CA TYR A 38 -8.08 -7.79 -5.84
C TYR A 38 -7.73 -7.08 -4.53
N TYR A 39 -7.48 -5.78 -4.58
CA TYR A 39 -7.14 -5.04 -3.38
C TYR A 39 -8.30 -5.02 -2.38
N VAL A 40 -9.52 -4.85 -2.86
CA VAL A 40 -10.67 -4.75 -1.97
C VAL A 40 -11.03 -6.12 -1.39
N GLU A 41 -11.18 -7.14 -2.23
CA GLU A 41 -11.69 -8.43 -1.79
C GLU A 41 -10.62 -9.30 -1.14
N ARG A 42 -9.40 -9.27 -1.66
CA ARG A 42 -8.33 -10.11 -1.16
C ARG A 42 -7.49 -9.43 -0.09
N MET A 43 -7.22 -8.16 -0.24
CA MET A 43 -6.31 -7.47 0.67
C MET A 43 -7.02 -6.57 1.68
N GLY A 44 -8.35 -6.46 1.60
CA GLY A 44 -9.12 -5.70 2.57
C GLY A 44 -8.96 -4.20 2.48
N PHE A 45 -8.55 -3.69 1.33
CA PHE A 45 -8.49 -2.26 1.08
C PHE A 45 -9.88 -1.75 0.74
N GLU A 46 -10.06 -0.44 0.80
CA GLU A 46 -11.28 0.22 0.37
C GLU A 46 -10.99 1.05 -0.87
N LEU A 47 -11.95 1.12 -1.77
CA LEU A 47 -11.87 2.00 -2.92
C LEU A 47 -12.06 3.43 -2.41
N GLU A 48 -11.03 4.26 -2.54
CA GLU A 48 -11.07 5.62 -2.03
C GLU A 48 -11.61 6.59 -3.07
N PHE A 49 -11.19 6.43 -4.31
CA PHE A 49 -11.67 7.26 -5.42
C PHE A 49 -11.46 6.52 -6.73
N GLN A 50 -12.20 6.91 -7.73
CA GLN A 50 -12.02 6.43 -9.10
C GLN A 50 -12.61 7.44 -10.07
N GLY A 51 -12.15 7.43 -11.31
CA GLY A 51 -12.64 8.37 -12.29
C GLY A 51 -12.00 8.18 -13.65
N PRO A 52 -12.42 8.99 -14.63
CA PRO A 52 -13.59 9.86 -14.56
C PRO A 52 -14.89 9.04 -14.59
N PRO A 53 -16.04 9.62 -14.21
CA PRO A 53 -17.29 8.86 -14.08
C PRO A 53 -17.72 8.10 -15.31
N ASP A 54 -17.50 8.66 -16.48
CA ASP A 54 -17.99 8.08 -17.72
C ASP A 54 -17.08 7.00 -18.28
N ASP A 55 -15.81 7.01 -17.88
CA ASP A 55 -14.84 6.08 -18.44
C ASP A 55 -13.71 5.92 -17.43
N VAL A 56 -13.96 5.09 -16.43
CA VAL A 56 -13.04 4.95 -15.28
C VAL A 56 -11.74 4.29 -15.72
N TYR A 57 -10.64 4.99 -15.60
CA TYR A 57 -9.31 4.44 -15.91
C TYR A 57 -8.28 4.68 -14.82
N TYR A 58 -8.66 5.33 -13.73
CA TYR A 58 -7.78 5.46 -12.57
C TYR A 58 -8.55 5.28 -11.27
N ALA A 59 -7.83 4.89 -10.21
CA ALA A 59 -8.42 4.69 -8.90
C ALA A 59 -7.36 4.81 -7.82
N GLY A 60 -7.82 5.00 -6.59
CA GLY A 60 -6.99 4.89 -5.41
C GLY A 60 -7.65 3.92 -4.45
N VAL A 61 -6.83 3.03 -3.88
CA VAL A 61 -7.30 2.10 -2.86
C VAL A 61 -6.52 2.40 -1.58
N LYS A 62 -7.16 2.18 -0.44
CA LYS A 62 -6.59 2.58 0.85
C LYS A 62 -6.94 1.58 1.92
N ARG A 63 -5.98 1.27 2.76
CA ARG A 63 -6.20 0.54 4.01
C ARG A 63 -5.34 1.21 5.08
N GLU A 64 -5.97 1.76 6.12
CA GLU A 64 -5.30 2.52 7.16
C GLU A 64 -4.46 3.62 6.50
N ALA A 65 -3.17 3.69 6.76
CA ALA A 65 -2.30 4.70 6.16
C ALA A 65 -1.73 4.30 4.80
N ALA A 66 -2.01 3.09 4.35
CA ALA A 66 -1.46 2.61 3.08
C ALA A 66 -2.40 2.98 1.93
N CYS A 67 -1.89 3.75 0.99
CA CYS A 67 -2.65 4.19 -0.18
C CYS A 67 -1.89 3.76 -1.43
N ILE A 68 -2.61 3.28 -2.43
CA ILE A 68 -2.01 2.85 -3.70
C ILE A 68 -2.86 3.41 -4.84
N MET A 69 -2.20 4.04 -5.80
CA MET A 69 -2.87 4.57 -6.97
C MET A 69 -2.71 3.60 -8.12
N LEU A 70 -3.79 3.40 -8.87
CA LEU A 70 -3.87 2.43 -9.95
C LEU A 70 -4.36 3.14 -11.21
N LYS A 71 -3.77 2.81 -12.36
CA LYS A 71 -4.20 3.42 -13.62
C LYS A 71 -3.97 2.48 -14.79
N THR A 72 -4.97 2.38 -15.66
CA THR A 72 -4.79 1.76 -16.97
C THR A 72 -4.45 2.87 -17.98
N ILE A 73 -3.56 2.54 -18.90
CA ILE A 73 -3.20 3.47 -19.98
C ILE A 73 -3.85 2.96 -21.26
N THR A 74 -3.07 2.52 -22.21
CA THR A 74 -3.58 1.86 -23.41
C THR A 74 -3.19 0.39 -23.36
N PRO A 75 -3.85 -0.48 -24.12
CA PRO A 75 -3.56 -1.93 -24.03
C PRO A 75 -2.11 -2.32 -24.27
N ASP A 76 -1.36 -1.49 -24.97
CA ASP A 76 0.05 -1.77 -25.24
C ASP A 76 0.97 -1.38 -24.09
N VAL A 77 0.48 -0.62 -23.11
CA VAL A 77 1.27 -0.22 -21.95
C VAL A 77 1.00 -1.22 -20.83
N LEU A 78 1.94 -2.14 -20.64
CA LEU A 78 1.78 -3.27 -19.72
C LEU A 78 2.32 -2.93 -18.33
N PRO A 79 1.79 -3.59 -17.29
CA PRO A 79 2.39 -3.51 -15.96
C PRO A 79 3.85 -3.94 -16.03
N GLN A 80 4.68 -3.31 -15.22
CA GLN A 80 6.10 -3.61 -15.22
C GLN A 80 6.65 -3.64 -13.80
N PRO A 81 6.33 -4.71 -13.05
CA PRO A 81 6.86 -4.85 -11.69
C PRO A 81 8.39 -4.85 -11.69
N ASN A 82 8.97 -4.35 -10.63
CA ASN A 82 10.42 -4.21 -10.56
C ASN A 82 11.17 -5.53 -10.75
N HIS A 83 10.63 -6.63 -10.21
CA HIS A 83 11.29 -7.93 -10.34
C HIS A 83 11.38 -8.42 -11.78
N THR A 84 10.57 -7.90 -12.69
CA THR A 84 10.65 -8.28 -14.09
C THR A 84 11.82 -7.59 -14.79
N ARG A 85 12.41 -6.60 -14.17
CA ARG A 85 13.54 -5.86 -14.74
C ARG A 85 14.86 -6.29 -14.13
N HIS A 86 14.87 -6.75 -12.89
CA HIS A 86 16.07 -7.24 -12.24
C HIS A 86 15.70 -8.08 -11.03
N GLU A 87 16.36 -9.21 -10.88
CA GLU A 87 16.03 -10.15 -9.80
C GLU A 87 16.22 -9.55 -8.40
N TRP A 88 17.08 -8.54 -8.24
CA TRP A 88 17.32 -7.92 -6.94
C TRP A 88 16.35 -6.78 -6.64
N ALA A 89 15.59 -6.32 -7.62
CA ALA A 89 14.59 -5.29 -7.42
C ALA A 89 13.29 -5.96 -6.95
N ARG A 90 13.25 -6.35 -5.69
CA ARG A 90 12.22 -7.25 -5.18
C ARG A 90 10.87 -6.61 -4.98
N TRP A 91 10.83 -5.37 -4.50
CA TRP A 91 9.59 -4.76 -4.06
C TRP A 91 9.22 -3.55 -4.91
N ASP A 92 7.90 -3.41 -5.13
CA ASP A 92 7.35 -2.20 -5.76
C ASP A 92 6.84 -1.24 -4.70
N ALA A 93 6.46 -1.74 -3.55
CA ALA A 93 6.07 -0.94 -2.40
C ALA A 93 6.44 -1.68 -1.12
N TYR A 94 6.78 -0.91 -0.09
CA TYR A 94 7.13 -1.43 1.23
C TYR A 94 6.22 -0.74 2.25
N ILE A 95 5.44 -1.54 2.96
CA ILE A 95 4.53 -1.02 3.96
C ILE A 95 5.04 -1.40 5.34
N TYR A 96 5.36 -0.39 6.13
CA TYR A 96 5.77 -0.59 7.51
C TYR A 96 4.58 -1.13 8.29
N THR A 97 4.72 -2.31 8.86
CA THR A 97 3.63 -3.05 9.47
C THR A 97 3.97 -3.33 10.92
N LEU A 98 3.12 -2.88 11.84
CA LEU A 98 3.39 -3.07 13.26
C LEU A 98 3.29 -4.53 13.67
N ASP A 99 2.29 -5.24 13.17
CA ASP A 99 2.05 -6.63 13.54
C ASP A 99 1.71 -7.46 12.31
N PRO A 100 2.71 -8.00 11.63
CA PRO A 100 2.47 -8.78 10.42
C PRO A 100 1.70 -10.08 10.61
N ASP A 101 1.78 -10.68 11.80
CA ASP A 101 1.22 -12.02 12.01
C ASP A 101 -0.28 -12.10 11.74
N PRO A 102 -1.14 -11.28 12.37
CA PRO A 102 -2.56 -11.37 12.09
C PRO A 102 -2.91 -10.93 10.67
N LEU A 103 -2.16 -10.00 10.10
CA LEU A 103 -2.38 -9.58 8.73
C LEU A 103 -2.06 -10.72 7.76
N PHE A 104 -0.98 -11.44 8.01
CA PHE A 104 -0.62 -12.62 7.22
C PHE A 104 -1.75 -13.66 7.26
N SER A 105 -2.27 -13.93 8.45
CA SER A 105 -3.36 -14.89 8.62
C SER A 105 -4.61 -14.46 7.85
N GLU A 106 -4.95 -13.20 7.92
CA GLU A 106 -6.09 -12.66 7.19
C GLU A 106 -5.89 -12.82 5.68
N PHE A 107 -4.72 -12.46 5.18
CA PHE A 107 -4.42 -12.57 3.76
C PHE A 107 -4.44 -14.02 3.29
N LYS A 108 -3.97 -14.92 4.13
CA LYS A 108 -4.00 -16.35 3.83
C LYS A 108 -5.44 -16.83 3.63
N GLN A 109 -6.33 -16.42 4.53
CA GLN A 109 -7.74 -16.77 4.44
C GLN A 109 -8.42 -16.18 3.21
N ARG A 110 -8.03 -14.95 2.85
CA ARG A 110 -8.61 -14.27 1.70
C ARG A 110 -8.05 -14.75 0.37
N GLY A 111 -7.05 -15.62 0.38
CA GLY A 111 -6.48 -16.16 -0.84
C GLY A 111 -5.52 -15.24 -1.57
N VAL A 112 -4.85 -14.36 -0.83
CA VAL A 112 -3.81 -13.51 -1.40
C VAL A 112 -2.65 -14.38 -1.90
N SER A 113 -2.04 -13.97 -3.00
CA SER A 113 -0.89 -14.66 -3.57
C SER A 113 0.39 -14.18 -2.87
N PHE A 114 1.13 -15.10 -2.27
CA PHE A 114 2.37 -14.77 -1.55
C PHE A 114 3.59 -15.00 -2.41
N VAL A 115 4.52 -14.05 -2.36
CA VAL A 115 5.86 -14.24 -2.89
C VAL A 115 6.71 -14.88 -1.81
N LYS A 116 6.54 -14.43 -0.57
CA LYS A 116 7.25 -14.97 0.58
C LYS A 116 6.33 -14.97 1.78
N GLU A 117 6.18 -16.13 2.40
CA GLU A 117 5.33 -16.24 3.57
C GLU A 117 6.04 -15.68 4.81
N LEU A 118 5.29 -15.57 5.89
CA LEU A 118 5.77 -14.96 7.14
C LEU A 118 7.10 -15.54 7.57
N SER A 119 8.13 -14.72 7.65
CA SER A 119 9.48 -15.18 7.96
C SER A 119 10.39 -13.99 8.25
N PHE A 120 11.57 -14.30 8.81
CA PHE A 120 12.63 -13.31 8.88
C PHE A 120 13.38 -13.25 7.56
N ILE A 121 13.73 -12.04 7.17
CA ILE A 121 14.66 -11.84 6.06
C ILE A 121 15.89 -11.12 6.61
N ASP A 122 16.84 -10.85 5.72
CA ASP A 122 18.08 -10.18 6.09
C ASP A 122 17.81 -8.93 6.92
N ASN A 123 18.74 -8.60 7.81
CA ASN A 123 18.66 -7.43 8.67
C ASN A 123 17.59 -7.52 9.77
N GLY A 124 17.04 -8.71 10.01
CA GLY A 124 16.09 -8.92 11.09
C GLY A 124 14.71 -8.39 10.84
N LEU A 125 14.34 -8.19 9.58
CA LEU A 125 12.99 -7.80 9.23
C LEU A 125 12.07 -9.02 9.31
N TRP A 126 10.92 -8.84 9.94
CA TRP A 126 9.92 -9.89 10.12
C TRP A 126 8.65 -9.51 9.35
N GLY A 127 8.19 -10.39 8.48
CA GLY A 127 6.99 -10.11 7.70
C GLY A 127 6.85 -11.03 6.51
N PHE A 128 6.19 -10.52 5.46
CA PHE A 128 5.87 -11.32 4.30
C PHE A 128 5.76 -10.42 3.06
N GLU A 129 5.69 -11.07 1.90
CA GLU A 129 5.59 -10.36 0.61
C GLU A 129 4.44 -10.95 -0.18
N VAL A 130 3.63 -10.08 -0.79
CA VAL A 130 2.49 -10.50 -1.60
C VAL A 130 2.64 -9.99 -3.01
N ARG A 131 1.87 -10.60 -3.90
CA ARG A 131 1.80 -10.22 -5.31
C ARG A 131 0.37 -9.77 -5.59
N ASP A 132 0.21 -8.63 -6.24
CA ASP A 132 -1.13 -8.21 -6.63
C ASP A 132 -1.54 -8.82 -7.96
N ALA A 133 -2.68 -8.39 -8.52
CA ALA A 133 -3.24 -8.95 -9.75
C ALA A 133 -2.31 -8.77 -10.96
N ASP A 134 -1.46 -7.76 -10.93
CA ASP A 134 -0.55 -7.45 -12.04
C ASP A 134 0.88 -7.91 -11.77
N GLY A 135 1.12 -8.54 -10.63
CA GLY A 135 2.44 -9.02 -10.27
C GLY A 135 3.29 -8.02 -9.49
N TYR A 136 2.74 -6.87 -9.14
CA TYR A 136 3.46 -5.93 -8.28
C TYR A 136 3.64 -6.56 -6.90
N VAL A 137 4.84 -6.45 -6.36
CA VAL A 137 5.20 -7.06 -5.09
C VAL A 137 5.15 -6.01 -3.99
N ILE A 138 4.39 -6.30 -2.96
CA ILE A 138 4.22 -5.41 -1.82
C ILE A 138 4.74 -6.14 -0.59
N ALA A 139 5.66 -5.48 0.12
CA ALA A 139 6.29 -6.03 1.33
C ALA A 139 5.58 -5.47 2.56
N PHE A 140 5.36 -6.34 3.55
CA PHE A 140 4.75 -5.99 4.82
C PHE A 140 5.69 -6.48 5.93
N PHE A 141 6.53 -5.59 6.42
CA PHE A 141 7.55 -5.96 7.40
C PHE A 141 7.60 -5.00 8.58
N ARG A 142 8.10 -5.51 9.68
CA ARG A 142 8.50 -4.73 10.83
C ARG A 142 9.93 -5.08 11.21
N LEU A 143 10.57 -4.25 11.99
CA LEU A 143 11.87 -4.56 12.52
C LEU A 143 11.73 -5.63 13.62
N ARG A 144 12.80 -6.37 13.84
CA ARG A 144 12.82 -7.46 14.82
C ARG A 144 12.39 -6.98 16.20
N ASP A 145 12.80 -5.78 16.59
CA ASP A 145 12.51 -5.24 17.91
C ASP A 145 11.13 -4.60 18.00
N GLY A 146 10.34 -4.67 16.93
CA GLY A 146 9.01 -4.10 16.92
C GLY A 146 8.95 -2.64 16.52
N SER A 147 10.07 -2.03 16.19
CA SER A 147 10.09 -0.65 15.72
C SER A 147 9.72 -0.57 14.24
N PRO A 148 8.94 0.45 13.85
CA PRO A 148 8.58 0.61 12.45
C PRO A 148 9.77 1.02 11.58
#